data_dcda7e33e848224e5591d2cfae71c72d
#
_entry.id   dcda7e33e848224e5591d2cfae71c72d
#
_cell.length_a   1.000
_cell.length_b   1.000
_cell.length_c   1.000
_cell.angle_alpha   90.00
_cell.angle_beta   90.00
_cell.angle_gamma   90.00
#
_symmetry.space_group_name_H-M   'P 1'
#
loop_
_entity.id
_entity.type
_entity.pdbx_description
1 polymer ?
#
loop_
_entity_poly.entity_id
_entity_poly.type
_entity_poly.pdbx_seq_one_letter_code
_entity_poly.pdbx_strand_id
1 'polypeptide(L)'
;DVVQIDSPVGYKGRAIRNPFAQLSLENKAPKPTTCDLCLKHCTHSFCIIRALTRAQQGDVESGLVFTGANMLKIKEILPVKEIFRRIKDEISKI
;
A
#
# COMPACT_ATOMS: atom_id res chain seq x y z
N ASP A 1 -2.06 5.23 -11.07
CA ASP A 1 -3.09 5.88 -10.27
C ASP A 1 -3.00 5.51 -8.80
N VAL A 2 -3.29 6.50 -7.96
CA VAL A 2 -3.29 6.35 -6.52
C VAL A 2 -4.66 6.74 -5.99
N VAL A 3 -5.20 5.92 -5.08
CA VAL A 3 -6.50 6.18 -4.48
C VAL A 3 -6.37 6.14 -2.96
N GLN A 4 -7.32 6.78 -2.26
CA GLN A 4 -7.42 6.68 -0.81
C GLN A 4 -8.46 5.63 -0.45
N ILE A 5 -8.09 4.71 0.43
CA ILE A 5 -8.99 3.66 0.91
C ILE A 5 -9.10 3.74 2.44
N ASP A 6 -10.18 3.21 2.97
CA ASP A 6 -10.34 3.08 4.41
C ASP A 6 -9.63 1.81 4.87
N SER A 7 -8.63 1.98 5.72
CA SER A 7 -7.87 0.86 6.27
C SER A 7 -8.58 0.27 7.49
N PRO A 8 -8.46 -1.06 7.73
CA PRO A 8 -9.02 -1.69 8.93
C PRO A 8 -8.47 -1.12 10.25
N VAL A 9 -7.33 -0.43 10.21
CA VAL A 9 -6.75 0.19 11.41
C VAL A 9 -7.44 1.50 11.78
N GLY A 10 -8.37 2.00 10.98
CA GLY A 10 -9.15 3.19 11.28
C GLY A 10 -8.70 4.47 10.58
N TYR A 11 -7.64 4.43 9.82
CA TYR A 11 -7.12 5.57 9.07
C TYR A 11 -7.23 5.34 7.57
N LYS A 12 -7.33 6.43 6.82
CA LYS A 12 -7.27 6.35 5.36
C LYS A 12 -5.82 6.17 4.92
N GLY A 13 -5.62 5.32 3.93
CA GLY A 13 -4.32 5.09 3.34
C GLY A 13 -4.33 5.32 1.85
N ARG A 14 -3.18 5.72 1.29
CA ARG A 14 -3.02 5.83 -0.14
C ARG A 14 -2.49 4.52 -0.70
N ALA A 15 -3.15 4.03 -1.73
CA ALA A 15 -2.79 2.76 -2.35
C ALA A 15 -2.76 2.89 -3.86
N ILE A 16 -1.98 2.05 -4.50
CA ILE A 16 -2.00 1.93 -5.96
C ILE A 16 -3.37 1.36 -6.37
N ARG A 17 -3.98 1.95 -7.40
CA ARG A 17 -5.26 1.46 -7.91
C ARG A 17 -5.05 0.13 -8.64
N ASN A 18 -5.18 -0.95 -7.91
CA ASN A 18 -5.20 -2.31 -8.44
C ASN A 18 -6.60 -2.91 -8.22
N PRO A 19 -6.88 -4.13 -8.66
CA PRO A 19 -8.21 -4.73 -8.47
C PRO A 19 -8.65 -4.77 -7.00
N PHE A 20 -7.74 -5.05 -6.07
CA PHE A 20 -8.09 -5.07 -4.65
C PHE A 20 -8.48 -3.68 -4.13
N ALA A 21 -7.71 -2.64 -4.48
CA ALA A 21 -8.02 -1.28 -4.08
C ALA A 21 -9.38 -0.82 -4.63
N GLN A 22 -9.68 -1.18 -5.86
CA GLN A 22 -10.97 -0.87 -6.45
C GLN A 22 -12.11 -1.56 -5.71
N LEU A 23 -11.95 -2.82 -5.33
CA LEU A 23 -12.95 -3.53 -4.53
C LEU A 23 -13.13 -2.87 -3.17
N SER A 24 -12.06 -2.41 -2.55
CA SER A 24 -12.13 -1.72 -1.27
C SER A 24 -12.91 -0.40 -1.38
N LEU A 25 -12.70 0.37 -2.45
CA LEU A 25 -13.43 1.60 -2.70
C LEU A 25 -14.93 1.35 -2.85
N GLU A 26 -15.31 0.22 -3.43
CA GLU A 26 -16.70 -0.17 -3.64
C GLU A 26 -17.30 -0.90 -2.45
N ASN A 27 -16.56 -1.05 -1.35
CA ASN A 27 -16.94 -1.82 -0.16
C ASN A 27 -17.23 -3.30 -0.48
N LYS A 28 -16.52 -3.84 -1.48
CA LYS A 28 -16.68 -5.22 -1.93
C LYS A 28 -15.45 -6.08 -1.66
N ALA A 29 -14.45 -5.54 -0.95
CA ALA A 29 -13.27 -6.32 -0.60
C ALA A 29 -13.67 -7.54 0.24
N PRO A 30 -13.03 -8.71 0.02
CA PRO A 30 -13.36 -9.91 0.79
C PRO A 30 -13.13 -9.71 2.27
N LYS A 31 -14.14 -9.99 3.09
CA LYS A 31 -14.01 -9.92 4.53
C LYS A 31 -13.25 -11.16 5.04
N PRO A 32 -12.45 -11.02 6.11
CA PRO A 32 -11.73 -12.16 6.63
C PRO A 32 -12.69 -13.19 7.24
N THR A 33 -12.46 -14.46 6.93
CA THR A 33 -13.20 -15.57 7.54
C THR A 33 -12.58 -15.98 8.86
N THR A 34 -11.29 -15.72 9.04
CA THR A 34 -10.56 -15.96 10.29
C THR A 34 -9.76 -14.71 10.62
N CYS A 35 -9.56 -14.45 11.90
CA CYS A 35 -8.82 -13.28 12.37
C CYS A 35 -7.64 -13.72 13.23
N ASP A 36 -6.44 -13.20 12.93
CA ASP A 36 -5.24 -13.50 13.68
C ASP A 36 -5.04 -12.60 14.89
N LEU A 37 -6.02 -11.73 15.19
CA LEU A 37 -6.04 -10.82 16.34
C LEU A 37 -4.79 -9.93 16.42
N CYS A 38 -4.30 -9.48 15.25
CA CYS A 38 -3.10 -8.67 15.15
C CYS A 38 -3.30 -7.22 15.58
N LEU A 39 -4.55 -6.73 15.59
CA LEU A 39 -4.90 -5.37 15.95
C LEU A 39 -5.87 -5.38 17.13
N LYS A 40 -5.67 -4.45 18.06
CA LYS A 40 -6.59 -4.29 19.19
C LYS A 40 -7.96 -3.81 18.74
N HIS A 41 -7.99 -2.90 17.78
CA HIS A 41 -9.22 -2.39 17.16
C HIS A 41 -9.10 -2.51 15.65
N CYS A 42 -9.98 -3.29 15.04
CA CYS A 42 -9.98 -3.52 13.60
C CYS A 42 -11.42 -3.44 13.08
N THR A 43 -11.63 -2.76 11.96
CA THR A 43 -12.96 -2.65 11.35
C THR A 43 -13.41 -3.93 10.68
N HIS A 44 -12.49 -4.86 10.40
CA HIS A 44 -12.74 -6.13 9.70
C HIS A 44 -13.31 -5.95 8.29
N SER A 45 -13.12 -4.78 7.69
CA SER A 45 -13.52 -4.56 6.29
C SER A 45 -12.74 -5.45 5.33
N PHE A 46 -11.47 -5.71 5.64
CA PHE A 46 -10.61 -6.73 5.02
C PHE A 46 -9.46 -7.03 5.98
N CYS A 47 -8.72 -8.10 5.75
CA CYS A 47 -7.54 -8.41 6.57
C CYS A 47 -6.30 -7.72 6.00
N ILE A 48 -5.81 -6.67 6.68
CA ILE A 48 -4.68 -5.89 6.18
C ILE A 48 -3.39 -6.73 6.11
N ILE A 49 -3.16 -7.60 7.08
CA ILE A 49 -1.96 -8.44 7.08
C ILE A 49 -1.94 -9.38 5.89
N ARG A 50 -3.07 -10.01 5.59
CA ARG A 50 -3.17 -10.92 4.44
C ARG A 50 -3.04 -10.18 3.12
N ALA A 51 -3.65 -8.99 3.02
CA ALA A 51 -3.54 -8.18 1.82
C ALA A 51 -2.11 -7.71 1.56
N LEU A 52 -1.40 -7.28 2.60
CA LEU A 52 0.00 -6.87 2.48
C LEU A 52 0.92 -8.05 2.16
N THR A 53 0.66 -9.22 2.75
CA THR A 53 1.44 -10.43 2.50
C THR A 53 1.29 -10.88 1.03
N ARG A 54 0.07 -10.82 0.48
CA ARG A 54 -0.16 -11.16 -0.92
C ARG A 54 0.61 -10.23 -1.86
N ALA A 55 0.60 -8.93 -1.56
CA ALA A 55 1.36 -7.96 -2.36
C ALA A 55 2.85 -8.24 -2.31
N GLN A 56 3.37 -8.58 -1.14
CA GLN A 56 4.78 -8.90 -0.96
C GLN A 56 5.18 -10.17 -1.75
N GLN A 57 4.25 -11.09 -1.92
CA GLN A 57 4.47 -12.31 -2.69
C GLN A 57 4.31 -12.11 -4.20
N GLY A 58 3.96 -10.90 -4.64
CA GLY A 58 3.79 -10.58 -6.04
C GLY A 58 2.36 -10.68 -6.55
N ASP A 59 1.39 -11.00 -5.69
CA ASP A 59 -0.02 -11.05 -6.06
C ASP A 59 -0.62 -9.64 -6.00
N VAL A 60 -0.46 -8.89 -7.09
CA VAL A 60 -0.91 -7.51 -7.16
C VAL A 60 -2.40 -7.37 -7.52
N GLU A 61 -3.07 -8.48 -7.80
CA GLU A 61 -4.51 -8.45 -8.06
C GLU A 61 -5.33 -8.53 -6.79
N SER A 62 -4.90 -9.33 -5.81
CA SER A 62 -5.60 -9.49 -4.55
C SER A 62 -4.84 -8.91 -3.35
N GLY A 63 -3.66 -8.37 -3.58
CA GLY A 63 -2.86 -7.72 -2.55
C GLY A 63 -3.09 -6.22 -2.48
N LEU A 64 -2.73 -5.62 -1.35
CA LEU A 64 -2.81 -4.18 -1.15
C LEU A 64 -1.42 -3.58 -1.18
N VAL A 65 -1.23 -2.55 -2.00
CA VAL A 65 0.05 -1.87 -2.13
C VAL A 65 -0.12 -0.42 -1.69
N PHE A 66 0.36 -0.11 -0.50
CA PHE A 66 0.37 1.26 0.01
C PHE A 66 1.48 2.09 -0.64
N THR A 67 1.27 3.39 -0.68
CA THR A 67 2.24 4.32 -1.26
C THR A 67 2.21 5.66 -0.52
N GLY A 68 3.29 6.42 -0.66
CA GLY A 68 3.36 7.77 -0.12
C GLY A 68 2.78 8.82 -1.08
N ALA A 69 2.73 10.07 -0.60
CA ALA A 69 2.15 11.17 -1.35
C ALA A 69 2.90 11.50 -2.64
N ASN A 70 4.19 11.19 -2.69
CA ASN A 70 5.06 11.57 -3.82
C ASN A 70 5.34 10.42 -4.78
N MET A 71 4.56 9.35 -4.71
CA MET A 71 4.79 8.16 -5.53
C MET A 71 4.78 8.46 -7.03
N LEU A 72 3.93 9.38 -7.48
CA LEU A 72 3.82 9.73 -8.89
C LEU A 72 5.07 10.43 -9.43
N LYS A 73 5.95 10.91 -8.55
CA LYS A 73 7.24 11.51 -8.93
C LYS A 73 8.31 10.45 -9.21
N ILE A 74 8.06 9.21 -8.82
CA ILE A 74 8.99 8.10 -9.05
C ILE A 74 8.73 7.55 -10.45
N LYS A 75 9.76 7.55 -11.30
CA LYS A 75 9.62 7.14 -12.70
C LYS A 75 10.37 5.87 -13.04
N GLU A 76 11.22 5.39 -12.13
CA GLU A 76 12.04 4.22 -12.41
C GLU A 76 12.40 3.47 -11.14
N ILE A 77 12.70 2.19 -11.27
CA ILE A 77 13.15 1.35 -10.16
C ILE A 77 14.68 1.40 -10.14
N LEU A 78 15.24 1.76 -9.00
CA LEU A 78 16.67 1.96 -8.85
C LEU A 78 17.22 1.15 -7.67
N PRO A 79 18.49 0.71 -7.75
CA PRO A 79 19.17 0.18 -6.57
C PRO A 79 19.28 1.24 -5.48
N VAL A 80 19.29 0.80 -4.22
CA VAL A 80 19.36 1.71 -3.07
C VAL A 80 20.59 2.63 -3.15
N LYS A 81 21.73 2.10 -3.60
CA LYS A 81 22.97 2.85 -3.78
C LYS A 81 22.76 4.06 -4.69
N GLU A 82 22.05 3.87 -5.80
CA GLU A 82 21.77 4.94 -6.75
C GLU A 82 20.83 5.98 -6.18
N ILE A 83 19.85 5.56 -5.39
CA ILE A 83 18.92 6.47 -4.71
C ILE A 83 19.68 7.38 -3.76
N PHE A 84 20.57 6.83 -2.94
CA PHE A 84 21.39 7.62 -2.03
C PHE A 84 22.31 8.58 -2.76
N ARG A 85 22.88 8.16 -3.88
CA ARG A 85 23.74 9.03 -4.71
C ARG A 85 22.95 10.24 -5.20
N ARG A 86 21.74 10.05 -5.70
CA ARG A 86 20.87 11.13 -6.18
C ARG A 86 20.48 12.09 -5.08
N ILE A 87 20.18 11.57 -3.89
CA ILE A 87 19.87 12.42 -2.73
C ILE A 87 21.05 13.30 -2.37
N LYS A 88 22.27 12.76 -2.35
CA LYS A 88 23.49 13.54 -2.08
C LYS A 88 23.70 14.63 -3.12
N ASP A 89 23.47 14.32 -4.40
CA ASP A 89 23.59 15.28 -5.48
C ASP A 89 22.58 16.43 -5.32
N GLU A 90 21.35 16.12 -4.95
CA GLU A 90 20.31 17.14 -4.71
C GLU A 90 20.67 18.04 -3.53
N ILE A 91 21.20 17.47 -2.45
CA ILE A 91 21.65 18.24 -1.28
C ILE A 91 22.79 19.19 -1.67
N SER A 92 23.72 18.73 -2.53
CA SER A 92 24.85 19.54 -2.98
C SER A 92 24.44 20.74 -3.81
N LYS A 93 23.24 20.72 -4.40
CA LYS A 93 22.73 21.80 -5.24
C LYS A 93 21.97 22.89 -4.46
N ILE A 94 21.79 22.70 -3.18
CA ILE A 94 21.08 23.68 -2.32
C ILE A 94 22.05 24.82 -1.85
#